data_bc827cdf368feb95f2c8f2190fa36419
#
_entry.id   bc827cdf368feb95f2c8f2190fa36419
#
_cell.length_a   1.000
_cell.length_b   1.000
_cell.length_c   1.000
_cell.angle_alpha   90.00
_cell.angle_beta   90.00
_cell.angle_gamma   90.00
#
_symmetry.space_group_name_H-M   'P 1'
#
loop_
_entity.id
_entity.type
_entity.pdbx_description
1 polymer ?
#
loop_
_entity_poly.entity_id
_entity_poly.type
_entity_poly.pdbx_seq_one_letter_code
_entity_poly.pdbx_strand_id
1 'polypeptide(L)'
;MPGPVRQLRLVVTAEDYDAALTFYRDVLGLREEAAFAVAGGRVTILDAGRATLELTDPIHAAYIDEVEVGRRVAGQYRVAFEVADTAEATDRLVAAGATVIAAPTETPWRSLNARLSGPAGLQLTLFQELDAKG
;
A
#
# COMPACT_ATOMS: atom_id res chain seq x y z
N MET A 1 -19.47 16.18 1.57
CA MET A 1 -19.25 14.93 2.31
C MET A 1 -18.02 14.22 1.78
N PRO A 2 -17.11 13.83 2.63
CA PRO A 2 -16.00 13.02 2.17
C PRO A 2 -16.51 11.63 1.80
N GLY A 3 -15.87 11.04 0.83
CA GLY A 3 -16.20 9.68 0.45
C GLY A 3 -15.66 8.69 1.47
N PRO A 4 -15.87 7.39 1.21
CA PRO A 4 -15.42 6.34 2.13
C PRO A 4 -13.91 6.11 2.12
N VAL A 5 -13.21 6.63 1.12
CA VAL A 5 -11.75 6.47 1.05
C VAL A 5 -11.10 7.68 1.69
N ARG A 6 -10.23 7.42 2.67
CA ARG A 6 -9.57 8.49 3.44
C ARG A 6 -8.25 8.92 2.85
N GLN A 7 -7.54 8.02 2.19
CA GLN A 7 -6.22 8.30 1.69
C GLN A 7 -5.90 7.39 0.53
N LEU A 8 -5.18 7.91 -0.43
CA LEU A 8 -4.63 7.12 -1.52
C LEU A 8 -3.12 7.08 -1.41
N ARG A 9 -2.54 5.89 -1.60
CA ARG A 9 -1.10 5.72 -1.68
C ARG A 9 -0.76 5.04 -2.99
N LEU A 10 0.13 5.65 -3.78
CA LEU A 10 0.71 4.99 -4.93
C LEU A 10 1.99 4.33 -4.47
N VAL A 11 2.06 3.02 -4.59
CA VAL A 11 3.21 2.24 -4.13
C VAL A 11 4.02 1.82 -5.33
N VAL A 12 5.28 2.25 -5.36
CA VAL A 12 6.18 2.00 -6.48
C VAL A 12 7.36 1.19 -5.98
N THR A 13 7.61 0.04 -6.63
CA THR A 13 8.78 -0.78 -6.31
C THR A 13 9.92 -0.32 -7.21
N ALA A 14 10.97 0.23 -6.62
CA ALA A 14 12.10 0.78 -7.35
C ALA A 14 13.30 -0.15 -7.22
N GLU A 15 13.81 -0.62 -8.36
CA GLU A 15 15.03 -1.45 -8.36
C GLU A 15 16.20 -0.67 -7.82
N ASP A 16 16.34 0.59 -8.25
CA ASP A 16 17.36 1.47 -7.71
C ASP A 16 16.68 2.40 -6.71
N TYR A 17 16.50 1.89 -5.50
CA TYR A 17 15.75 2.58 -4.46
C TYR A 17 16.36 3.94 -4.13
N ASP A 18 17.68 4.00 -3.97
CA ASP A 18 18.34 5.25 -3.58
C ASP A 18 18.22 6.31 -4.67
N ALA A 19 18.33 5.92 -5.94
CA ALA A 19 18.16 6.87 -7.04
C ALA A 19 16.73 7.39 -7.10
N ALA A 20 15.74 6.50 -6.90
CA ALA A 20 14.34 6.92 -6.91
C ALA A 20 14.05 7.86 -5.75
N LEU A 21 14.56 7.54 -4.57
CA LEU A 21 14.35 8.36 -3.39
C LEU A 21 14.96 9.75 -3.58
N THR A 22 16.18 9.80 -4.10
CA THR A 22 16.84 11.08 -4.39
C THR A 22 16.01 11.91 -5.37
N PHE A 23 15.49 11.26 -6.43
CA PHE A 23 14.72 11.99 -7.42
C PHE A 23 13.44 12.57 -6.84
N TYR A 24 12.65 11.75 -6.14
CA TYR A 24 11.33 12.20 -5.67
C TYR A 24 11.41 13.04 -4.42
N ARG A 25 12.28 12.71 -3.49
CA ARG A 25 12.40 13.46 -2.25
C ARG A 25 13.24 14.71 -2.40
N ASP A 26 14.44 14.58 -2.99
CA ASP A 26 15.41 15.67 -2.98
C ASP A 26 15.27 16.58 -4.19
N VAL A 27 15.04 16.04 -5.38
CA VAL A 27 14.93 16.85 -6.59
C VAL A 27 13.53 17.39 -6.77
N LEU A 28 12.51 16.52 -6.74
CA LEU A 28 11.13 16.96 -6.86
C LEU A 28 10.65 17.68 -5.60
N GLY A 29 11.17 17.30 -4.45
CA GLY A 29 10.89 18.00 -3.21
C GLY A 29 9.74 17.43 -2.38
N LEU A 30 9.40 16.16 -2.54
CA LEU A 30 8.37 15.55 -1.72
C LEU A 30 8.93 15.28 -0.33
N ARG A 31 8.22 15.78 0.69
CA ARG A 31 8.72 15.67 2.06
C ARG A 31 8.51 14.26 2.60
N GLU A 32 9.53 13.75 3.27
CA GLU A 32 9.45 12.43 3.86
C GLU A 32 8.52 12.44 5.08
N GLU A 33 7.50 11.57 5.07
CA GLU A 33 6.61 11.39 6.20
C GLU A 33 7.15 10.33 7.15
N ALA A 34 7.64 9.23 6.59
CA ALA A 34 8.10 8.10 7.39
C ALA A 34 9.03 7.24 6.55
N ALA A 35 9.94 6.56 7.21
CA ALA A 35 10.84 5.62 6.54
C ALA A 35 11.06 4.45 7.47
N PHE A 36 11.07 3.25 6.92
CA PHE A 36 11.25 2.03 7.69
C PHE A 36 12.19 1.08 6.96
N ALA A 37 12.89 0.28 7.75
CA ALA A 37 13.69 -0.83 7.23
C ALA A 37 13.26 -2.07 7.99
N VAL A 38 12.70 -3.04 7.27
CA VAL A 38 12.14 -4.25 7.88
C VAL A 38 12.52 -5.44 7.03
N ALA A 39 13.00 -6.51 7.66
CA ALA A 39 13.30 -7.76 6.98
C ALA A 39 14.29 -7.58 5.82
N GLY A 40 15.21 -6.63 5.95
CA GLY A 40 16.23 -6.38 4.94
C GLY A 40 15.79 -5.48 3.80
N GLY A 41 14.54 -5.04 3.79
CA GLY A 41 14.04 -4.14 2.77
C GLY A 41 13.75 -2.77 3.33
N ARG A 42 13.50 -1.81 2.45
CA ARG A 42 13.27 -0.43 2.85
C ARG A 42 12.02 0.13 2.19
N VAL A 43 11.35 1.02 2.90
CA VAL A 43 10.22 1.77 2.37
C VAL A 43 10.30 3.19 2.88
N THR A 44 10.00 4.15 2.01
CA THR A 44 9.87 5.56 2.39
C THR A 44 8.53 6.06 1.89
N ILE A 45 7.80 6.72 2.76
CA ILE A 45 6.50 7.31 2.44
C ILE A 45 6.70 8.80 2.29
N LEU A 46 6.38 9.31 1.11
CA LEU A 46 6.57 10.72 0.78
C LEU A 46 5.22 11.42 0.68
N ASP A 47 5.15 12.62 1.24
CA ASP A 47 3.94 13.43 1.21
C ASP A 47 3.80 14.06 -0.17
N ALA A 48 2.75 13.72 -0.88
CA ALA A 48 2.48 14.25 -2.22
C ALA A 48 1.23 15.11 -2.21
N GLY A 49 1.05 15.92 -1.15
CA GLY A 49 -0.10 16.78 -1.00
C GLY A 49 -1.29 16.02 -0.46
N ARG A 50 -2.28 15.77 -1.29
CA ARG A 50 -3.48 15.04 -0.84
C ARG A 50 -3.34 13.52 -0.93
N ALA A 51 -2.15 13.05 -1.28
CA ALA A 51 -1.87 11.62 -1.40
C ALA A 51 -0.45 11.39 -0.92
N THR A 52 -0.03 10.13 -0.91
CA THR A 52 1.36 9.81 -0.62
C THR A 52 1.93 9.00 -1.78
N LEU A 53 3.23 9.13 -1.96
CA LEU A 53 4.00 8.27 -2.85
C LEU A 53 4.86 7.39 -1.95
N GLU A 54 4.64 6.09 -2.03
CA GLU A 54 5.38 5.14 -1.20
C GLU A 54 6.38 4.42 -2.08
N LEU A 55 7.66 4.62 -1.80
CA LEU A 55 8.73 3.95 -2.52
C LEU A 55 9.20 2.76 -1.72
N THR A 56 9.32 1.63 -2.37
CA THR A 56 9.76 0.42 -1.70
C THR A 56 10.81 -0.25 -2.58
N ASP A 57 11.75 -0.95 -1.96
CA ASP A 57 12.68 -1.75 -2.73
C ASP A 57 12.09 -3.16 -2.95
N PRO A 58 12.68 -3.97 -3.83
CA PRO A 58 12.11 -5.29 -4.12
C PRO A 58 12.04 -6.20 -2.90
N ILE A 59 12.98 -6.08 -1.97
CA ILE A 59 12.97 -6.94 -0.78
C ILE A 59 11.77 -6.59 0.10
N HIS A 60 11.51 -5.30 0.30
CA HIS A 60 10.36 -4.88 1.09
C HIS A 60 9.05 -5.24 0.39
N ALA A 61 9.00 -5.08 -0.94
CA ALA A 61 7.80 -5.47 -1.69
C ALA A 61 7.48 -6.95 -1.50
N ALA A 62 8.51 -7.79 -1.51
CA ALA A 62 8.34 -9.22 -1.29
C ALA A 62 7.86 -9.50 0.14
N TYR A 63 8.40 -8.76 1.12
CA TYR A 63 7.99 -8.90 2.50
C TYR A 63 6.50 -8.57 2.67
N ILE A 64 6.05 -7.46 2.07
CA ILE A 64 4.64 -7.07 2.16
C ILE A 64 3.75 -8.12 1.50
N ASP A 65 4.13 -8.61 0.33
CA ASP A 65 3.37 -9.66 -0.33
C ASP A 65 3.28 -10.92 0.53
N GLU A 66 4.38 -11.27 1.19
CA GLU A 66 4.37 -12.45 2.05
C GLU A 66 3.41 -12.26 3.21
N VAL A 67 3.41 -11.08 3.84
CA VAL A 67 2.50 -10.80 4.95
C VAL A 67 1.05 -10.79 4.50
N GLU A 68 0.75 -10.14 3.38
CA GLU A 68 -0.63 -9.90 2.96
C GLU A 68 -1.20 -11.03 2.13
N VAL A 69 -0.40 -11.68 1.33
CA VAL A 69 -0.88 -12.66 0.34
C VAL A 69 -0.30 -14.05 0.57
N GLY A 70 0.91 -14.14 1.09
CA GLY A 70 1.60 -15.42 1.25
C GLY A 70 2.44 -15.82 0.07
N ARG A 71 2.50 -15.00 -0.97
CA ARG A 71 3.33 -15.24 -2.14
C ARG A 71 3.55 -13.94 -2.88
N ARG A 72 4.56 -13.89 -3.73
CA ARG A 72 4.90 -12.70 -4.48
C ARG A 72 3.89 -12.46 -5.60
N VAL A 73 3.16 -11.36 -5.55
CA VAL A 73 2.14 -11.03 -6.53
C VAL A 73 2.18 -9.60 -7.03
N ALA A 74 2.73 -8.67 -6.25
CA ALA A 74 2.70 -7.26 -6.64
C ALA A 74 3.62 -7.04 -7.83
N GLY A 75 3.15 -6.25 -8.79
CA GLY A 75 4.00 -5.77 -9.86
C GLY A 75 4.79 -4.58 -9.38
N GLN A 76 5.16 -3.72 -10.33
CA GLN A 76 5.94 -2.52 -10.01
C GLN A 76 5.09 -1.46 -9.32
N TYR A 77 3.79 -1.45 -9.59
CA TYR A 77 2.88 -0.45 -9.04
C TYR A 77 1.65 -1.11 -8.44
N ARG A 78 1.16 -0.55 -7.37
CA ARG A 78 -0.17 -0.85 -6.86
C ARG A 78 -0.69 0.38 -6.13
N VAL A 79 -2.01 0.44 -5.94
CA VAL A 79 -2.63 1.56 -5.26
C VAL A 79 -3.25 1.04 -3.97
N ALA A 80 -3.01 1.75 -2.88
CA ALA A 80 -3.60 1.40 -1.60
C ALA A 80 -4.59 2.49 -1.20
N PHE A 81 -5.78 2.08 -0.81
CA PHE A 81 -6.82 3.00 -0.35
C PHE A 81 -7.12 2.72 1.11
N GLU A 82 -7.07 3.76 1.92
CA GLU A 82 -7.44 3.64 3.33
C GLU A 82 -8.95 3.74 3.45
N VAL A 83 -9.55 2.76 4.13
CA VAL A 83 -10.99 2.70 4.34
C VAL A 83 -11.28 2.50 5.82
N ALA A 84 -12.52 2.76 6.21
CA ALA A 84 -12.92 2.60 7.61
C ALA A 84 -13.08 1.14 8.00
N ASP A 85 -13.48 0.28 7.06
CA ASP A 85 -13.78 -1.12 7.34
C ASP A 85 -13.36 -1.94 6.13
N THR A 86 -12.20 -2.58 6.23
CA THR A 86 -11.63 -3.33 5.10
C THR A 86 -12.54 -4.49 4.69
N ALA A 87 -13.12 -5.20 5.65
CA ALA A 87 -13.96 -6.35 5.32
C ALA A 87 -15.20 -5.93 4.53
N GLU A 88 -15.86 -4.88 5.00
CA GLU A 88 -17.06 -4.37 4.33
C GLU A 88 -16.71 -3.84 2.92
N ALA A 89 -15.63 -3.08 2.83
CA ALA A 89 -15.22 -2.53 1.53
C ALA A 89 -14.84 -3.65 0.56
N THR A 90 -14.17 -4.68 1.04
CA THR A 90 -13.82 -5.83 0.21
C THR A 90 -15.08 -6.49 -0.35
N ASP A 91 -16.07 -6.75 0.51
CA ASP A 91 -17.31 -7.38 0.06
C ASP A 91 -18.00 -6.52 -0.99
N ARG A 92 -18.03 -5.21 -0.78
CA ARG A 92 -18.68 -4.30 -1.70
C ARG A 92 -17.99 -4.28 -3.06
N LEU A 93 -16.66 -4.28 -3.08
CA LEU A 93 -15.92 -4.27 -4.33
C LEU A 93 -16.01 -5.61 -5.06
N VAL A 94 -16.02 -6.71 -4.32
CA VAL A 94 -16.20 -8.03 -4.93
C VAL A 94 -17.57 -8.13 -5.58
N ALA A 95 -18.61 -7.60 -4.93
CA ALA A 95 -19.95 -7.59 -5.51
C ALA A 95 -20.00 -6.78 -6.79
N ALA A 96 -19.09 -5.81 -6.94
CA ALA A 96 -19.01 -4.99 -8.14
C ALA A 96 -18.05 -5.52 -9.20
N GLY A 97 -17.44 -6.70 -8.98
CA GLY A 97 -16.64 -7.36 -10.00
C GLY A 97 -15.16 -7.51 -9.71
N ALA A 98 -14.68 -7.03 -8.57
CA ALA A 98 -13.26 -7.21 -8.23
C ALA A 98 -13.01 -8.67 -7.82
N THR A 99 -11.76 -9.09 -7.99
CA THR A 99 -11.33 -10.45 -7.61
C THR A 99 -10.44 -10.36 -6.38
N VAL A 100 -10.70 -11.20 -5.39
CA VAL A 100 -9.87 -11.23 -4.18
C VAL A 100 -8.58 -11.99 -4.48
N ILE A 101 -7.44 -11.33 -4.24
CA ILE A 101 -6.14 -11.99 -4.24
C ILE A 101 -5.86 -12.51 -2.83
N ALA A 102 -6.16 -11.70 -1.82
CA ALA A 102 -6.04 -12.11 -0.43
C ALA A 102 -7.13 -11.44 0.40
N ALA A 103 -7.81 -12.24 1.22
CA ALA A 103 -8.86 -11.74 2.11
C ALA A 103 -8.26 -10.85 3.18
N PRO A 104 -9.09 -10.05 3.87
CA PRO A 104 -8.57 -9.18 4.93
C PRO A 104 -7.72 -9.94 5.95
N THR A 105 -6.51 -9.44 6.17
CA THR A 105 -5.51 -10.07 7.02
C THR A 105 -4.88 -8.99 7.89
N GLU A 106 -4.75 -9.25 9.18
CA GLU A 106 -4.10 -8.30 10.06
C GLU A 106 -2.59 -8.36 9.87
N THR A 107 -1.95 -7.19 9.76
CA THR A 107 -0.51 -7.10 9.56
C THR A 107 0.19 -6.85 10.90
N PRO A 108 1.51 -7.11 10.96
CA PRO A 108 2.26 -6.81 12.19
C PRO A 108 2.26 -5.33 12.58
N TRP A 109 2.04 -4.43 11.62
CA TRP A 109 2.01 -3.00 11.93
C TRP A 109 0.60 -2.51 12.25
N ARG A 110 -0.28 -3.42 12.62
CA ARG A 110 -1.61 -3.10 13.12
C ARG A 110 -2.49 -2.46 12.07
N SER A 111 -2.62 -3.10 10.93
CA SER A 111 -3.63 -2.72 9.96
C SER A 111 -4.30 -3.98 9.43
N LEU A 112 -5.52 -3.81 8.92
CA LEU A 112 -6.26 -4.91 8.32
C LEU A 112 -6.27 -4.68 6.82
N ASN A 113 -5.54 -5.51 6.08
CA ASN A 113 -5.29 -5.29 4.67
C ASN A 113 -5.87 -6.40 3.82
N ALA A 114 -6.47 -6.03 2.69
CA ALA A 114 -6.92 -6.97 1.68
C ALA A 114 -6.23 -6.64 0.37
N ARG A 115 -5.99 -7.65 -0.46
CA ARG A 115 -5.40 -7.45 -1.77
C ARG A 115 -6.40 -7.89 -2.84
N LEU A 116 -6.67 -7.02 -3.80
CA LEU A 116 -7.68 -7.26 -4.83
C LEU A 116 -7.14 -6.92 -6.21
N SER A 117 -7.74 -7.54 -7.23
CA SER A 117 -7.52 -7.12 -8.60
C SER A 117 -8.79 -6.41 -9.06
N GLY A 118 -8.66 -5.16 -9.44
CA GLY A 118 -9.77 -4.35 -9.90
C GLY A 118 -9.79 -4.18 -11.41
N PRO A 119 -10.74 -3.39 -11.91
CA PRO A 119 -10.81 -3.12 -13.34
C PRO A 119 -9.53 -2.50 -13.88
N ALA A 120 -9.28 -2.70 -15.15
CA ALA A 120 -8.11 -2.19 -15.86
C ALA A 120 -6.80 -2.79 -15.35
N GLY A 121 -6.88 -3.98 -14.72
CA GLY A 121 -5.68 -4.67 -14.28
C GLY A 121 -4.98 -4.02 -13.10
N LEU A 122 -5.66 -3.14 -12.38
CA LEU A 122 -5.04 -2.42 -11.27
C LEU A 122 -5.08 -3.27 -10.01
N GLN A 123 -3.91 -3.50 -9.42
CA GLN A 123 -3.84 -4.22 -8.16
C GLN A 123 -4.06 -3.24 -7.02
N LEU A 124 -4.96 -3.60 -6.11
CA LEU A 124 -5.38 -2.73 -5.03
C LEU A 124 -5.06 -3.35 -3.68
N THR A 125 -4.68 -2.51 -2.73
CA THR A 125 -4.71 -2.85 -1.32
C THR A 125 -5.79 -1.99 -0.69
N LEU A 126 -6.71 -2.61 0.05
CA LEU A 126 -7.59 -1.88 0.96
C LEU A 126 -7.01 -2.02 2.34
N PHE A 127 -6.87 -0.92 3.07
CA PHE A 127 -6.30 -1.03 4.40
C PHE A 127 -7.07 -0.18 5.40
N GLN A 128 -7.13 -0.70 6.60
CA GLN A 128 -7.79 -0.07 7.74
C GLN A 128 -6.79 -0.08 8.87
N GLU A 129 -6.46 1.10 9.39
CA GLU A 129 -5.53 1.17 10.49
C GLU A 129 -6.27 0.79 11.76
N LEU A 130 -5.75 -0.21 12.44
CA LEU A 130 -6.34 -0.66 13.68
C LEU A 130 -5.85 0.23 14.80
N ASP A 131 -6.72 0.48 15.76
CA ASP A 131 -6.35 1.37 16.83
C ASP A 131 -5.21 0.78 17.64
N ALA A 132 -4.06 1.40 17.53
CA ALA A 132 -2.85 0.88 18.15
C ALA A 132 -2.85 1.11 19.63
N LYS A 133 -3.59 2.13 20.11
CA LYS A 133 -3.56 2.38 21.52
C LYS A 133 -4.75 1.81 22.16
N GLY A 134 -5.53 1.22 21.40
CA GLY A 134 -6.67 0.60 22.02
C GLY A 134 -7.34 1.49 22.99
#